data_d59fbe1696f829374b21f096b4348f15
#
_entry.id   d59fbe1696f829374b21f096b4348f15
#
_cell.length_a   1.000
_cell.length_b   1.000
_cell.length_c   1.000
_cell.angle_alpha   90.00
_cell.angle_beta   90.00
_cell.angle_gamma   90.00
#
_symmetry.space_group_name_H-M   'P 1'
#
loop_
_entity.id
_entity.type
_entity.pdbx_description
1 polymer ?
#
loop_
_entity_poly.entity_id
_entity_poly.type
_entity_poly.pdbx_seq_one_letter_code
_entity_poly.pdbx_strand_id
1 'polypeptide(L)'
;GLEYDTMSGLYAEFVEQAVLPLVEKKYNVKLTNDPDGRATTGCSSGGAAAMAMAWYHTDLYHRVLSYSGTFVYQQWPYNPETPHGAWEFHQTLIPNSPKKPLRIWMHVSDRDILITRDNYHDWVLANERMAKALAAKGYPYQFVFAKNAMHCDRGVKAQTLPLALEYVWQGYAPKK
;
A
#
# COMPACT_ATOMS: atom_id res chain seq x y z
N GLY A 1 3.40 14.30 3.01
CA GLY A 1 2.71 15.44 2.84
C GLY A 1 1.39 15.49 2.12
N LEU A 2 1.10 16.68 1.64
CA LEU A 2 -0.16 17.04 1.00
C LEU A 2 -0.58 16.15 -0.18
N GLU A 3 0.38 15.56 -0.88
CA GLU A 3 0.11 14.87 -2.14
C GLU A 3 -0.40 13.43 -1.95
N TYR A 4 0.09 12.71 -0.96
CA TYR A 4 -0.21 11.29 -0.81
C TYR A 4 -0.54 10.80 0.60
N ASP A 5 -0.59 11.69 1.61
CA ASP A 5 -1.11 11.35 2.94
C ASP A 5 -2.62 11.55 3.03
N THR A 6 -3.26 11.92 1.93
CA THR A 6 -4.71 12.08 1.83
C THR A 6 -5.38 10.72 1.67
N MET A 7 -6.40 10.44 2.47
CA MET A 7 -7.23 9.24 2.35
C MET A 7 -8.23 9.39 1.20
N SER A 8 -7.72 9.36 -0.04
CA SER A 8 -8.52 9.55 -1.27
C SER A 8 -7.84 8.95 -2.49
N GLY A 9 -8.52 8.99 -3.65
CA GLY A 9 -7.99 8.58 -4.96
C GLY A 9 -7.14 9.63 -5.67
N LEU A 10 -7.06 10.86 -5.18
CA LEU A 10 -6.44 11.98 -5.89
C LEU A 10 -4.99 11.75 -6.31
N TYR A 11 -4.21 11.03 -5.50
CA TYR A 11 -2.83 10.73 -5.88
C TYR A 11 -2.74 9.74 -7.05
N ALA A 12 -3.63 8.74 -7.11
CA ALA A 12 -3.73 7.85 -8.25
C ALA A 12 -4.14 8.61 -9.53
N GLU A 13 -5.12 9.49 -9.42
CA GLU A 13 -5.58 10.34 -10.54
C GLU A 13 -4.45 11.24 -11.06
N PHE A 14 -3.68 11.87 -10.18
CA PHE A 14 -2.50 12.65 -10.56
C PHE A 14 -1.47 11.80 -11.32
N VAL A 15 -1.18 10.59 -10.82
CA VAL A 15 -0.23 9.68 -11.50
C VAL A 15 -0.74 9.32 -12.89
N GLU A 16 -2.01 8.96 -13.02
CA GLU A 16 -2.62 8.58 -14.31
C GLU A 16 -2.69 9.73 -15.31
N GLN A 17 -3.08 10.91 -14.84
CA GLN A 17 -3.38 12.03 -15.74
C GLN A 17 -2.14 12.87 -16.09
N ALA A 18 -1.16 12.94 -15.19
CA ALA A 18 0.01 13.79 -15.37
C ALA A 18 1.32 13.01 -15.54
N VAL A 19 1.57 11.99 -14.69
CA VAL A 19 2.89 11.33 -14.65
C VAL A 19 3.04 10.30 -15.75
N LEU A 20 2.11 9.34 -15.87
CA LEU A 20 2.24 8.25 -16.83
C LEU A 20 2.24 8.72 -18.29
N PRO A 21 1.40 9.70 -18.72
CA PRO A 21 1.49 10.23 -20.08
C PRO A 21 2.84 10.89 -20.41
N LEU A 22 3.47 11.54 -19.42
CA LEU A 22 4.84 12.07 -19.61
C LEU A 22 5.87 10.96 -19.79
N VAL A 23 5.74 9.87 -19.02
CA VAL A 23 6.62 8.69 -19.15
C VAL A 23 6.46 8.06 -20.53
N GLU A 24 5.22 7.80 -20.96
CA GLU A 24 4.91 7.22 -22.27
C GLU A 24 5.50 8.07 -23.41
N LYS A 25 5.26 9.37 -23.36
CA LYS A 25 5.78 10.31 -24.36
C LYS A 25 7.31 10.39 -24.35
N LYS A 26 7.91 10.50 -23.15
CA LYS A 26 9.37 10.68 -23.02
C LYS A 26 10.17 9.48 -23.46
N TYR A 27 9.66 8.26 -23.17
CA TYR A 27 10.38 7.02 -23.42
C TYR A 27 9.84 6.24 -24.62
N ASN A 28 8.83 6.77 -25.31
CA ASN A 28 8.16 6.13 -26.44
C ASN A 28 7.70 4.70 -26.09
N VAL A 29 7.05 4.54 -24.95
CA VAL A 29 6.51 3.27 -24.45
C VAL A 29 5.00 3.38 -24.30
N LYS A 30 4.32 2.25 -24.35
CA LYS A 30 2.89 2.16 -24.03
C LYS A 30 2.71 1.30 -22.76
N LEU A 31 2.13 1.88 -21.75
CA LEU A 31 1.84 1.19 -20.50
C LEU A 31 0.51 0.43 -20.62
N THR A 32 0.42 -0.69 -19.92
CA THR A 32 -0.86 -1.44 -19.87
C THR A 32 -1.90 -0.67 -19.08
N ASN A 33 -3.17 -0.74 -19.51
CA ASN A 33 -4.33 -0.25 -18.77
C ASN A 33 -5.04 -1.38 -17.99
N ASP A 34 -4.50 -2.60 -18.03
CA ASP A 34 -5.03 -3.72 -17.29
C ASP A 34 -4.68 -3.56 -15.79
N PRO A 35 -5.65 -3.39 -14.88
CA PRO A 35 -5.36 -3.23 -13.45
C PRO A 35 -4.66 -4.46 -12.85
N ASP A 36 -4.82 -5.65 -13.43
CA ASP A 36 -4.07 -6.85 -13.04
C ASP A 36 -2.61 -6.83 -13.53
N GLY A 37 -2.28 -6.02 -14.52
CA GLY A 37 -0.91 -5.78 -15.00
C GLY A 37 -0.20 -4.63 -14.29
N ARG A 38 -0.82 -4.00 -13.31
CA ARG A 38 -0.31 -2.82 -12.61
C ARG A 38 -0.19 -3.04 -11.11
N ALA A 39 0.89 -2.55 -10.53
CA ALA A 39 1.12 -2.59 -9.10
C ALA A 39 1.52 -1.22 -8.57
N THR A 40 1.10 -0.93 -7.35
CA THR A 40 1.58 0.19 -6.56
C THR A 40 2.57 -0.29 -5.53
N THR A 41 3.64 0.46 -5.27
CA THR A 41 4.64 0.09 -4.27
C THR A 41 5.18 1.31 -3.55
N GLY A 42 5.54 1.12 -2.30
CA GLY A 42 6.17 2.17 -1.52
C GLY A 42 6.66 1.70 -0.15
N CYS A 43 7.34 2.60 0.52
CA CYS A 43 7.81 2.41 1.87
C CYS A 43 7.33 3.57 2.76
N SER A 44 7.04 3.29 4.03
CA SER A 44 6.58 4.32 4.98
C SER A 44 5.27 4.95 4.51
N SER A 45 5.19 6.28 4.46
CA SER A 45 4.05 6.99 3.87
C SER A 45 3.78 6.57 2.43
N GLY A 46 4.82 6.26 1.63
CA GLY A 46 4.66 5.70 0.29
C GLY A 46 4.00 4.32 0.28
N GLY A 47 4.20 3.50 1.33
CA GLY A 47 3.53 2.21 1.50
C GLY A 47 2.02 2.35 1.79
N ALA A 48 1.65 3.35 2.60
CA ALA A 48 0.25 3.71 2.82
C ALA A 48 -0.38 4.32 1.57
N ALA A 49 0.34 5.20 0.86
CA ALA A 49 -0.10 5.77 -0.42
C ALA A 49 -0.32 4.69 -1.49
N ALA A 50 0.57 3.70 -1.59
CA ALA A 50 0.41 2.57 -2.50
C ALA A 50 -0.90 1.80 -2.21
N MET A 51 -1.22 1.59 -0.93
CA MET A 51 -2.50 0.99 -0.54
C MET A 51 -3.68 1.90 -0.88
N ALA A 52 -3.60 3.21 -0.60
CA ALA A 52 -4.65 4.17 -0.90
C ALA A 52 -4.95 4.25 -2.40
N MET A 53 -3.92 4.33 -3.25
CA MET A 53 -4.09 4.32 -4.71
C MET A 53 -4.92 3.12 -5.17
N ALA A 54 -4.55 1.91 -4.77
CA ALA A 54 -5.25 0.70 -5.16
C ALA A 54 -6.63 0.56 -4.48
N TRP A 55 -6.77 1.07 -3.26
CA TRP A 55 -8.04 1.01 -2.51
C TRP A 55 -9.13 1.87 -3.14
N TYR A 56 -8.78 3.10 -3.53
CA TYR A 56 -9.74 4.05 -4.10
C TYR A 56 -9.89 3.89 -5.62
N HIS A 57 -8.89 3.32 -6.31
CA HIS A 57 -8.89 3.09 -7.75
C HIS A 57 -8.60 1.63 -8.11
N THR A 58 -9.55 0.77 -7.82
CA THR A 58 -9.51 -0.64 -8.26
C THR A 58 -9.70 -0.81 -9.77
N ASP A 59 -10.15 0.21 -10.46
CA ASP A 59 -10.17 0.29 -11.92
C ASP A 59 -8.78 0.46 -12.54
N LEU A 60 -7.80 0.90 -11.73
CA LEU A 60 -6.43 1.19 -12.17
C LEU A 60 -5.39 0.20 -11.62
N TYR A 61 -5.56 -0.28 -10.38
CA TYR A 61 -4.54 -1.07 -9.68
C TYR A 61 -5.16 -2.20 -8.86
N HIS A 62 -4.69 -3.44 -9.07
CA HIS A 62 -5.09 -4.59 -8.25
C HIS A 62 -3.97 -5.13 -7.35
N ARG A 63 -2.74 -4.62 -7.45
CA ARG A 63 -1.56 -5.19 -6.80
C ARG A 63 -0.85 -4.16 -5.95
N VAL A 64 -0.53 -4.53 -4.70
CA VAL A 64 0.07 -3.62 -3.73
C VAL A 64 1.28 -4.27 -3.08
N LEU A 65 2.40 -3.54 -3.04
CA LEU A 65 3.57 -3.87 -2.24
C LEU A 65 3.83 -2.75 -1.24
N SER A 66 3.68 -3.02 0.04
CA SER A 66 3.87 -2.04 1.12
C SER A 66 5.00 -2.48 2.06
N TYR A 67 6.07 -1.70 2.11
CA TYR A 67 7.18 -1.89 3.05
C TYR A 67 7.06 -0.91 4.21
N SER A 68 7.02 -1.40 5.45
CA SER A 68 6.88 -0.56 6.66
C SER A 68 5.80 0.51 6.50
N GLY A 69 4.64 0.12 5.98
CA GLY A 69 3.57 1.04 5.61
C GLY A 69 3.09 1.89 6.79
N THR A 70 2.92 3.19 6.57
CA THR A 70 2.42 4.13 7.57
C THR A 70 0.90 3.99 7.74
N PHE A 71 0.46 2.84 8.28
CA PHE A 71 -0.94 2.58 8.61
C PHE A 71 -1.31 3.06 10.02
N VAL A 72 -0.58 4.06 10.50
CA VAL A 72 -0.77 4.77 11.76
C VAL A 72 -1.68 5.98 11.57
N TYR A 73 -1.95 6.73 12.65
CA TYR A 73 -2.72 7.98 12.57
C TYR A 73 -1.92 9.04 11.78
N GLN A 74 -2.09 9.01 10.48
CA GLN A 74 -1.48 9.98 9.57
C GLN A 74 -2.38 10.23 8.38
N GLN A 75 -2.77 11.49 8.21
CA GLN A 75 -3.32 12.03 6.98
C GLN A 75 -3.20 13.56 6.98
N TRP A 76 -3.24 14.13 5.80
CA TRP A 76 -3.33 15.57 5.61
C TRP A 76 -3.97 15.88 4.25
N PRO A 77 -4.94 16.81 4.18
CA PRO A 77 -5.59 17.48 5.30
C PRO A 77 -6.45 16.55 6.16
N TYR A 78 -6.90 17.03 7.31
CA TYR A 78 -7.84 16.28 8.16
C TYR A 78 -9.15 16.01 7.41
N ASN A 79 -9.62 14.75 7.49
CA ASN A 79 -10.90 14.33 6.93
C ASN A 79 -11.74 13.69 8.04
N PRO A 80 -12.94 14.22 8.37
CA PRO A 80 -13.81 13.66 9.40
C PRO A 80 -14.35 12.25 9.06
N GLU A 81 -14.38 11.84 7.79
CA GLU A 81 -14.78 10.50 7.37
C GLU A 81 -13.71 9.45 7.68
N THR A 82 -12.46 9.87 7.80
CA THR A 82 -11.32 9.04 8.17
C THR A 82 -10.51 9.72 9.28
N PRO A 83 -11.08 9.88 10.50
CA PRO A 83 -10.55 10.77 11.53
C PRO A 83 -9.13 10.40 12.01
N HIS A 84 -8.74 9.14 11.86
CA HIS A 84 -7.40 8.64 12.19
C HIS A 84 -6.54 8.34 10.94
N GLY A 85 -6.91 8.89 9.79
CA GLY A 85 -6.12 8.75 8.55
C GLY A 85 -5.92 7.29 8.14
N ALA A 86 -4.68 6.90 7.81
CA ALA A 86 -4.37 5.55 7.33
C ALA A 86 -4.62 4.44 8.37
N TRP A 87 -4.76 4.76 9.65
CA TRP A 87 -5.22 3.83 10.69
C TRP A 87 -6.61 3.24 10.38
N GLU A 88 -7.45 4.01 9.68
CA GLU A 88 -8.80 3.57 9.32
C GLU A 88 -8.80 2.38 8.35
N PHE A 89 -7.73 2.10 7.62
CA PHE A 89 -7.68 0.92 6.76
C PHE A 89 -7.99 -0.36 7.54
N HIS A 90 -7.33 -0.57 8.68
CA HIS A 90 -7.52 -1.78 9.46
C HIS A 90 -8.63 -1.67 10.53
N GLN A 91 -9.00 -0.45 10.91
CA GLN A 91 -10.04 -0.24 11.92
C GLN A 91 -11.44 -0.30 11.34
N THR A 92 -11.67 0.33 10.19
CA THR A 92 -13.01 0.55 9.64
C THR A 92 -13.14 0.17 8.17
N LEU A 93 -12.23 0.63 7.30
CA LEU A 93 -12.39 0.52 5.85
C LEU A 93 -12.38 -0.92 5.35
N ILE A 94 -11.37 -1.70 5.69
CA ILE A 94 -11.30 -3.12 5.29
C ILE A 94 -12.44 -3.93 5.92
N PRO A 95 -12.69 -3.85 7.24
CA PRO A 95 -13.79 -4.59 7.85
C PRO A 95 -15.17 -4.28 7.28
N ASN A 96 -15.47 -3.01 7.03
CA ASN A 96 -16.83 -2.56 6.71
C ASN A 96 -17.12 -2.45 5.20
N SER A 97 -16.10 -2.49 4.34
CA SER A 97 -16.30 -2.42 2.89
C SER A 97 -16.48 -3.80 2.25
N PRO A 98 -17.14 -3.91 1.10
CA PRO A 98 -17.05 -5.10 0.27
C PRO A 98 -15.60 -5.43 -0.08
N LYS A 99 -15.29 -6.73 -0.21
CA LYS A 99 -13.94 -7.16 -0.61
C LYS A 99 -13.62 -6.63 -2.01
N LYS A 100 -12.49 -5.97 -2.13
CA LYS A 100 -11.98 -5.42 -3.40
C LYS A 100 -11.06 -6.43 -4.11
N PRO A 101 -10.83 -6.34 -5.43
CA PRO A 101 -10.00 -7.27 -6.19
C PRO A 101 -8.50 -7.01 -5.99
N LEU A 102 -8.06 -6.89 -4.74
CA LEU A 102 -6.68 -6.57 -4.41
C LEU A 102 -5.89 -7.82 -3.98
N ARG A 103 -4.63 -7.90 -4.44
CA ARG A 103 -3.60 -8.81 -3.94
C ARG A 103 -2.50 -7.97 -3.28
N ILE A 104 -2.16 -8.28 -2.05
CA ILE A 104 -1.37 -7.39 -1.21
C ILE A 104 -0.17 -8.16 -0.65
N TRP A 105 1.03 -7.61 -0.88
CA TRP A 105 2.23 -8.00 -0.16
C TRP A 105 2.63 -6.88 0.79
N MET A 106 2.93 -7.22 2.04
CA MET A 106 3.31 -6.24 3.03
C MET A 106 4.39 -6.76 3.97
N HIS A 107 5.19 -5.82 4.49
CA HIS A 107 6.29 -6.08 5.39
C HIS A 107 6.31 -5.05 6.50
N VAL A 108 6.73 -5.49 7.70
CA VAL A 108 7.15 -4.62 8.80
C VAL A 108 8.37 -5.23 9.50
N SER A 109 9.20 -4.41 10.08
CA SER A 109 10.38 -4.82 10.84
C SER A 109 10.11 -4.79 12.35
N ASP A 110 10.76 -5.64 13.13
CA ASP A 110 10.59 -5.70 14.59
C ASP A 110 11.13 -4.46 15.35
N ARG A 111 12.02 -3.70 14.69
CA ARG A 111 12.56 -2.42 15.18
C ARG A 111 12.07 -1.25 14.33
N ASP A 112 10.81 -1.31 13.91
CA ASP A 112 10.17 -0.23 13.18
C ASP A 112 9.85 0.96 14.09
N ILE A 113 9.31 2.04 13.54
CA ILE A 113 9.06 3.27 14.30
C ILE A 113 8.00 3.03 15.37
N LEU A 114 8.32 3.49 16.57
CA LEU A 114 7.42 3.56 17.71
C LEU A 114 7.46 4.97 18.31
N ILE A 115 6.33 5.66 18.26
CA ILE A 115 6.16 6.96 18.92
C ILE A 115 5.22 6.75 20.10
N THR A 116 5.73 6.88 21.31
CA THR A 116 5.05 6.49 22.57
C THR A 116 4.06 7.53 23.11
N ARG A 117 3.87 8.65 22.39
CA ARG A 117 2.98 9.74 22.86
C ARG A 117 1.50 9.36 22.89
N ASP A 118 1.11 8.34 22.11
CA ASP A 118 -0.25 7.83 22.01
C ASP A 118 -0.26 6.37 21.51
N ASN A 119 -1.43 5.79 21.36
CA ASN A 119 -1.61 4.40 20.93
C ASN A 119 -1.76 4.24 19.40
N TYR A 120 -1.57 5.30 18.62
CA TYR A 120 -1.85 5.32 17.19
C TYR A 120 -0.59 5.38 16.31
N HIS A 121 0.60 5.50 16.90
CA HIS A 121 1.87 5.68 16.19
C HIS A 121 2.87 4.55 16.46
N ASP A 122 2.39 3.31 16.47
CA ASP A 122 3.19 2.09 16.48
C ASP A 122 3.07 1.42 15.11
N TRP A 123 4.15 1.47 14.32
CA TRP A 123 4.17 0.89 12.97
C TRP A 123 4.07 -0.63 12.98
N VAL A 124 4.67 -1.30 13.97
CA VAL A 124 4.57 -2.76 14.11
C VAL A 124 3.13 -3.16 14.33
N LEU A 125 2.49 -2.59 15.36
CA LEU A 125 1.11 -2.84 15.71
C LEU A 125 0.16 -2.53 14.53
N ALA A 126 0.33 -1.39 13.87
CA ALA A 126 -0.52 -0.99 12.75
C ALA A 126 -0.44 -1.97 11.58
N ASN A 127 0.76 -2.43 11.21
CA ASN A 127 0.93 -3.40 10.13
C ASN A 127 0.44 -4.80 10.50
N GLU A 128 0.59 -5.25 11.76
CA GLU A 128 -0.02 -6.50 12.25
C GLU A 128 -1.55 -6.42 12.23
N ARG A 129 -2.14 -5.29 12.60
CA ARG A 129 -3.59 -5.05 12.51
C ARG A 129 -4.06 -5.06 11.06
N MET A 130 -3.31 -4.46 10.13
CA MET A 130 -3.56 -4.56 8.69
C MET A 130 -3.62 -6.02 8.24
N ALA A 131 -2.60 -6.82 8.57
CA ALA A 131 -2.56 -8.24 8.22
C ALA A 131 -3.77 -9.02 8.78
N LYS A 132 -4.15 -8.76 10.04
CA LYS A 132 -5.35 -9.36 10.67
C LYS A 132 -6.64 -8.96 9.95
N ALA A 133 -6.79 -7.69 9.59
CA ALA A 133 -7.99 -7.21 8.88
C ALA A 133 -8.10 -7.83 7.48
N LEU A 134 -6.99 -7.92 6.75
CA LEU A 134 -6.92 -8.57 5.44
C LEU A 134 -7.27 -10.06 5.53
N ALA A 135 -6.72 -10.77 6.52
CA ALA A 135 -7.03 -12.17 6.78
C ALA A 135 -8.52 -12.39 7.06
N ALA A 136 -9.07 -11.62 7.99
CA ALA A 136 -10.48 -11.71 8.38
C ALA A 136 -11.43 -11.46 7.20
N LYS A 137 -11.03 -10.59 6.25
CA LYS A 137 -11.81 -10.29 5.04
C LYS A 137 -11.54 -11.27 3.89
N GLY A 138 -10.59 -12.20 4.06
CA GLY A 138 -10.24 -13.21 3.05
C GLY A 138 -9.50 -12.65 1.83
N TYR A 139 -8.72 -11.57 1.99
CA TYR A 139 -7.87 -11.08 0.91
C TYR A 139 -6.73 -12.04 0.61
N PRO A 140 -6.29 -12.18 -0.66
CA PRO A 140 -5.01 -12.79 -0.97
C PRO A 140 -3.90 -11.82 -0.51
N TYR A 141 -3.24 -12.12 0.60
CA TYR A 141 -2.15 -11.31 1.13
C TYR A 141 -0.98 -12.17 1.59
N GLN A 142 0.20 -11.58 1.61
CA GLN A 142 1.39 -12.10 2.26
C GLN A 142 1.95 -11.05 3.22
N PHE A 143 2.30 -11.47 4.43
CA PHE A 143 2.86 -10.60 5.45
C PHE A 143 4.22 -11.13 5.89
N VAL A 144 5.25 -10.29 5.77
CA VAL A 144 6.62 -10.57 6.18
C VAL A 144 6.94 -9.76 7.42
N PHE A 145 7.27 -10.44 8.51
CA PHE A 145 7.75 -9.83 9.74
C PHE A 145 9.26 -10.06 9.85
N ALA A 146 10.06 -9.01 9.57
CA ALA A 146 11.51 -9.10 9.58
C ALA A 146 12.08 -8.91 10.98
N LYS A 147 13.02 -9.77 11.37
CA LYS A 147 13.73 -9.68 12.65
C LYS A 147 15.04 -8.93 12.51
N ASN A 148 15.41 -8.20 13.58
CA ASN A 148 16.64 -7.41 13.67
C ASN A 148 16.79 -6.37 12.55
N ALA A 149 15.66 -5.84 12.04
CA ALA A 149 15.60 -4.89 10.95
C ALA A 149 14.89 -3.61 11.40
N MET A 150 15.20 -2.51 10.73
CA MET A 150 14.68 -1.18 11.06
C MET A 150 13.61 -0.74 10.05
N HIS A 151 13.08 0.46 10.26
CA HIS A 151 12.13 1.08 9.34
C HIS A 151 12.66 1.16 7.91
N CYS A 152 11.89 0.67 6.95
CA CYS A 152 12.26 0.68 5.53
C CYS A 152 13.62 0.03 5.23
N ASP A 153 13.98 -1.01 5.95
CA ASP A 153 15.29 -1.67 5.85
C ASP A 153 15.64 -2.06 4.41
N ARG A 154 16.78 -1.57 3.91
CA ARG A 154 17.23 -1.81 2.53
C ARG A 154 17.63 -3.26 2.30
N GLY A 155 18.23 -3.91 3.30
CA GLY A 155 18.62 -5.33 3.22
C GLY A 155 17.40 -6.23 3.10
N VAL A 156 16.37 -5.99 3.93
CA VAL A 156 15.10 -6.72 3.87
C VAL A 156 14.42 -6.50 2.51
N LYS A 157 14.39 -5.26 2.00
CA LYS A 157 13.81 -5.00 0.67
C LYS A 157 14.55 -5.73 -0.43
N ALA A 158 15.89 -5.69 -0.44
CA ALA A 158 16.69 -6.38 -1.45
C ALA A 158 16.47 -7.90 -1.40
N GLN A 159 16.36 -8.47 -0.20
CA GLN A 159 16.16 -9.90 -0.01
C GLN A 159 14.75 -10.36 -0.39
N THR A 160 13.72 -9.55 -0.12
CA THR A 160 12.33 -9.98 -0.25
C THR A 160 11.66 -9.53 -1.56
N LEU A 161 12.20 -8.52 -2.25
CA LEU A 161 11.58 -7.96 -3.45
C LEU A 161 11.34 -8.99 -4.57
N PRO A 162 12.24 -9.92 -4.89
CA PRO A 162 11.96 -10.95 -5.91
C PRO A 162 10.72 -11.78 -5.56
N LEU A 163 10.63 -12.27 -4.32
CA LEU A 163 9.49 -13.07 -3.86
C LEU A 163 8.19 -12.23 -3.79
N ALA A 164 8.30 -10.96 -3.41
CA ALA A 164 7.17 -10.04 -3.40
C ALA A 164 6.60 -9.83 -4.80
N LEU A 165 7.47 -9.65 -5.80
CA LEU A 165 7.08 -9.53 -7.20
C LEU A 165 6.43 -10.82 -7.72
N GLU A 166 7.03 -11.98 -7.47
CA GLU A 166 6.44 -13.27 -7.82
C GLU A 166 5.04 -13.43 -7.21
N TYR A 167 4.90 -13.10 -5.94
CA TYR A 167 3.62 -13.21 -5.24
C TYR A 167 2.54 -12.28 -5.83
N VAL A 168 2.85 -11.00 -6.04
CA VAL A 168 1.82 -10.07 -6.51
C VAL A 168 1.40 -10.30 -7.94
N TRP A 169 2.28 -10.85 -8.81
CA TRP A 169 1.93 -11.25 -10.18
C TRP A 169 1.52 -12.71 -10.35
N GLN A 170 1.40 -13.46 -9.26
CA GLN A 170 0.92 -14.84 -9.34
C GLN A 170 -0.44 -14.92 -10.04
N GLY A 171 -0.53 -15.73 -11.09
CA GLY A 171 -1.74 -15.92 -11.88
C GLY A 171 -2.04 -14.81 -12.91
N TYR A 172 -1.19 -13.81 -13.04
CA TYR A 172 -1.31 -12.81 -14.11
C TYR A 172 -0.86 -13.40 -15.45
N ALA A 173 -1.71 -13.31 -16.44
CA ALA A 173 -1.38 -13.60 -17.84
C ALA A 173 -1.58 -12.31 -18.65
N PRO A 174 -0.51 -11.72 -19.24
CA PRO A 174 -0.65 -10.54 -20.09
C PRO A 174 -1.64 -10.79 -21.23
N LYS A 175 -2.60 -9.91 -21.39
CA LYS A 175 -3.45 -9.94 -22.61
C LYS A 175 -2.59 -9.57 -23.81
N LYS A 176 -2.63 -10.43 -24.84
CA LYS A 176 -1.94 -10.20 -26.12
C LYS A 176 -2.55 -9.00 -26.87
#